data_5b7e0ecaf0a8f7622ffeb01433c110b8
#
_entry.id   5b7e0ecaf0a8f7622ffeb01433c110b8
#
_cell.length_a   1.000
_cell.length_b   1.000
_cell.length_c   1.000
_cell.angle_alpha   90.00
_cell.angle_beta   90.00
_cell.angle_gamma   90.00
#
_symmetry.space_group_name_H-M   'P 1'
#
loop_
_entity.id
_entity.type
_entity.pdbx_description
1 polymer ?
#
loop_
_entity_poly.entity_id
_entity_poly.type
_entity_poly.pdbx_seq_one_letter_code
_entity_poly.pdbx_strand_id
1 'polypeptide(L)'
;AMALFLDKARWDGVPFLTTAGKALHKRQAEIRIQFHHAPGKLYKKQLGSESEMNSNELVIRIQPDESINLRLNSKIPGLGMRLDQTDLDLQYKTKFSEDSLPDAYERLILDVVQGDKRLFIRNDELEEAWKLFTPLLETIEDDQMAPELYPYGSRGPIGAHYLASRYDVRWGDTYN
;
A
#
# COMPACT_ATOMS: atom_id res chain seq x y z
N ALA A 1 8.80 8.25 5.78
CA ALA A 1 7.36 7.94 5.88
C ALA A 1 6.58 9.20 6.14
N MET A 2 5.38 9.30 5.60
CA MET A 2 4.49 10.43 5.80
C MET A 2 3.03 9.98 5.81
N ALA A 3 2.16 10.77 6.41
CA ALA A 3 0.71 10.63 6.33
C ALA A 3 0.14 11.83 5.58
N LEU A 4 -0.67 11.57 4.57
CA LEU A 4 -1.38 12.57 3.78
C LEU A 4 -2.87 12.43 4.02
N PHE A 5 -3.59 13.53 3.95
CA PHE A 5 -5.04 13.56 4.12
C PHE A 5 -5.67 14.28 2.92
N LEU A 6 -6.80 13.80 2.48
CA LEU A 6 -7.58 14.42 1.43
C LEU A 6 -8.83 15.06 2.05
N ASP A 7 -8.90 16.36 2.00
CA ASP A 7 -10.03 17.15 2.52
C ASP A 7 -11.22 17.06 1.54
N LYS A 8 -11.82 15.87 1.47
CA LYS A 8 -13.02 15.59 0.70
C LYS A 8 -13.90 14.58 1.45
N ALA A 9 -15.21 14.74 1.36
CA ALA A 9 -16.18 13.92 2.07
C ALA A 9 -15.99 12.40 1.88
N ARG A 10 -15.52 11.96 0.71
CA ARG A 10 -15.23 10.54 0.44
C ARG A 10 -14.08 9.99 1.27
N TRP A 11 -13.09 10.84 1.57
CA TRP A 11 -11.82 10.46 2.18
C TRP A 11 -11.64 11.05 3.58
N ASP A 12 -12.71 11.61 4.13
CA ASP A 12 -12.70 12.17 5.47
C ASP A 12 -12.27 11.12 6.51
N GLY A 13 -11.27 11.47 7.30
CA GLY A 13 -10.68 10.57 8.30
C GLY A 13 -9.84 9.41 7.76
N VAL A 14 -9.64 9.31 6.44
CA VAL A 14 -8.81 8.23 5.84
C VAL A 14 -7.35 8.69 5.72
N PRO A 15 -6.41 8.05 6.44
CA PRO A 15 -4.99 8.35 6.30
C PRO A 15 -4.42 7.68 5.04
N PHE A 16 -3.66 8.44 4.26
CA PHE A 16 -2.83 7.93 3.17
C PHE A 16 -1.39 7.85 3.64
N LEU A 17 -0.98 6.68 4.07
CA LEU A 17 0.37 6.46 4.57
C LEU A 17 1.31 6.09 3.43
N THR A 18 2.40 6.82 3.30
CA THR A 18 3.41 6.60 2.28
C THR A 18 4.75 6.29 2.92
N THR A 19 5.39 5.25 2.45
CA THR A 19 6.76 4.89 2.83
C THR A 19 7.58 4.67 1.57
N ALA A 20 8.74 5.31 1.49
CA ALA A 20 9.71 5.09 0.43
C ALA A 20 11.11 5.15 1.03
N GLY A 21 12.01 4.29 0.58
CA GLY A 21 13.37 4.25 1.10
C GLY A 21 14.28 3.34 0.29
N LYS A 22 15.58 3.54 0.49
CA LYS A 22 16.64 2.66 -0.02
C LYS A 22 17.05 1.68 1.07
N ALA A 23 17.67 0.56 0.67
CA ALA A 23 18.17 -0.43 1.61
C ALA A 23 17.13 -0.99 2.60
N LEU A 24 15.86 -0.99 2.22
CA LEU A 24 14.81 -1.66 2.95
C LEU A 24 14.88 -3.18 2.74
N HIS A 25 14.20 -3.94 3.59
CA HIS A 25 14.25 -5.41 3.59
C HIS A 25 13.77 -6.07 2.29
N LYS A 26 12.91 -5.41 1.53
CA LYS A 26 12.42 -5.87 0.23
C LYS A 26 12.38 -4.74 -0.79
N ARG A 27 12.71 -5.09 -2.04
CA ARG A 27 12.47 -4.21 -3.19
C ARG A 27 11.06 -4.47 -3.68
N GLN A 28 10.15 -3.56 -3.38
CA GLN A 28 8.75 -3.68 -3.80
C GLN A 28 8.08 -2.31 -3.92
N ALA A 29 7.11 -2.22 -4.82
CA ALA A 29 6.17 -1.12 -4.88
C ALA A 29 4.75 -1.69 -4.85
N GLU A 30 3.96 -1.28 -3.88
CA GLU A 30 2.60 -1.79 -3.70
C GLU A 30 1.69 -0.72 -3.08
N ILE A 31 0.40 -0.85 -3.35
CA ILE A 31 -0.67 -0.09 -2.71
C ILE A 31 -1.47 -1.06 -1.86
N ARG A 32 -1.62 -0.75 -0.58
CA ARG A 32 -2.44 -1.51 0.36
C ARG A 32 -3.66 -0.70 0.78
N ILE A 33 -4.83 -1.28 0.67
CA ILE A 33 -6.08 -0.70 1.12
C ILE A 33 -6.61 -1.58 2.24
N GLN A 34 -6.46 -1.10 3.47
CA GLN A 34 -6.99 -1.76 4.65
C GLN A 34 -8.42 -1.27 4.88
N PHE A 35 -9.36 -2.19 4.89
CA PHE A 35 -10.77 -1.86 5.12
C PHE A 35 -11.07 -1.75 6.61
N HIS A 36 -12.02 -0.88 6.96
CA HIS A 36 -12.52 -0.83 8.32
C HIS A 36 -13.15 -2.15 8.76
N HIS A 37 -13.07 -2.45 10.04
CA HIS A 37 -13.81 -3.56 10.59
C HIS A 37 -15.31 -3.34 10.44
N ALA A 38 -16.03 -4.38 10.02
CA ALA A 38 -17.49 -4.30 9.95
C ALA A 38 -18.08 -3.99 11.33
N PRO A 39 -18.95 -2.99 11.45
CA PRO A 39 -19.66 -2.74 12.71
C PRO A 39 -20.58 -3.91 13.05
N GLY A 40 -20.78 -4.19 14.34
CA GLY A 40 -21.70 -5.24 14.78
C GLY A 40 -21.14 -6.65 14.61
N LYS A 41 -20.01 -6.94 15.24
CA LYS A 41 -19.38 -8.28 15.22
C LYS A 41 -20.30 -9.34 15.82
N LEU A 42 -21.18 -9.94 15.02
CA LEU A 42 -22.00 -11.11 15.40
C LEU A 42 -21.13 -12.27 15.90
N TYR A 43 -19.88 -12.32 15.47
CA TYR A 43 -18.93 -13.39 15.75
C TYR A 43 -18.00 -13.12 16.95
N LYS A 44 -18.06 -11.93 17.56
CA LYS A 44 -17.16 -11.52 18.65
C LYS A 44 -17.21 -12.43 19.87
N LYS A 45 -18.38 -13.00 20.17
CA LYS A 45 -18.59 -13.89 21.33
C LYS A 45 -18.04 -15.30 21.13
N GLN A 46 -17.82 -15.73 19.91
CA GLN A 46 -17.41 -17.12 19.60
C GLN A 46 -15.92 -17.26 19.33
N LEU A 47 -15.23 -16.16 19.03
CA LEU A 47 -13.81 -16.14 18.68
C LEU A 47 -12.86 -16.02 19.87
N GLY A 48 -13.40 -15.87 21.11
CA GLY A 48 -12.57 -15.57 22.29
C GLY A 48 -11.97 -14.16 22.19
N SER A 49 -11.55 -13.59 23.29
CA SER A 49 -11.09 -12.21 23.39
C SER A 49 -9.77 -11.90 22.66
N GLU A 50 -9.12 -12.87 22.03
CA GLU A 50 -7.76 -12.76 21.52
C GLU A 50 -7.61 -12.94 20.00
N SER A 51 -8.63 -13.36 19.29
CA SER A 51 -8.56 -13.41 17.85
C SER A 51 -8.87 -12.01 17.28
N GLU A 52 -7.88 -11.15 17.25
CA GLU A 52 -7.86 -9.97 16.39
C GLU A 52 -7.88 -10.46 14.96
N MET A 53 -9.07 -10.69 14.43
CA MET A 53 -9.19 -10.92 12.98
C MET A 53 -8.63 -9.68 12.28
N ASN A 54 -7.64 -9.89 11.46
CA ASN A 54 -7.12 -8.84 10.62
C ASN A 54 -8.26 -8.25 9.79
N SER A 55 -8.19 -6.97 9.51
CA SER A 55 -9.11 -6.32 8.59
C SER A 55 -9.03 -6.97 7.20
N ASN A 56 -10.11 -6.90 6.44
CA ASN A 56 -10.02 -7.20 5.02
C ASN A 56 -9.03 -6.25 4.36
N GLU A 57 -8.29 -6.73 3.37
CA GLU A 57 -7.23 -5.96 2.73
C GLU A 57 -7.20 -6.23 1.23
N LEU A 58 -7.05 -5.16 0.44
CA LEU A 58 -6.72 -5.25 -0.98
C LEU A 58 -5.27 -4.81 -1.17
N VAL A 59 -4.45 -5.67 -1.74
CA VAL A 59 -3.05 -5.40 -2.06
C VAL A 59 -2.88 -5.38 -3.57
N ILE A 60 -2.43 -4.26 -4.11
CA ILE A 60 -2.07 -4.10 -5.51
C ILE A 60 -0.56 -3.98 -5.58
N ARG A 61 0.11 -5.05 -6.01
CA ARG A 61 1.55 -5.06 -6.20
C ARG A 61 1.89 -4.58 -7.61
N ILE A 62 2.65 -3.49 -7.68
CA ILE A 62 3.04 -2.85 -8.93
C ILE A 62 4.32 -3.48 -9.46
N GLN A 63 5.30 -3.77 -8.57
CA GLN A 63 6.56 -4.44 -8.92
C GLN A 63 7.28 -4.94 -7.66
N PRO A 64 8.14 -5.98 -7.78
CA PRO A 64 8.13 -6.99 -8.85
C PRO A 64 6.93 -7.92 -8.70
N ASP A 65 6.72 -8.80 -9.66
CA ASP A 65 5.68 -9.83 -9.64
C ASP A 65 4.28 -9.21 -9.45
N GLU A 66 3.88 -8.47 -10.47
CA GLU A 66 2.61 -7.73 -10.51
C GLU A 66 1.44 -8.65 -10.14
N SER A 67 0.67 -8.21 -9.13
CA SER A 67 -0.44 -9.00 -8.62
C SER A 67 -1.52 -8.14 -7.98
N ILE A 68 -2.72 -8.68 -7.92
CA ILE A 68 -3.82 -8.14 -7.14
C ILE A 68 -4.27 -9.24 -6.18
N ASN A 69 -4.14 -8.99 -4.89
CA ASN A 69 -4.53 -9.91 -3.84
C ASN A 69 -5.62 -9.27 -2.98
N LEU A 70 -6.76 -9.95 -2.87
CA LEU A 70 -7.86 -9.54 -2.00
C LEU A 70 -8.01 -10.55 -0.87
N ARG A 71 -7.76 -10.10 0.34
CA ARG A 71 -7.88 -10.89 1.55
C ARG A 71 -9.18 -10.59 2.25
N LEU A 72 -9.94 -11.63 2.51
CA LEU A 72 -11.27 -11.55 3.11
C LEU A 72 -11.38 -12.49 4.30
N ASN A 73 -12.09 -12.04 5.32
CA ASN A 73 -12.55 -12.91 6.38
C ASN A 73 -13.80 -13.63 5.92
N SER A 74 -13.74 -14.93 5.72
CA SER A 74 -14.84 -15.77 5.25
C SER A 74 -15.28 -16.77 6.32
N LYS A 75 -16.55 -17.15 6.26
CA LYS A 75 -17.06 -18.21 7.13
C LYS A 75 -16.57 -19.56 6.64
N ILE A 76 -15.99 -20.36 7.54
CA ILE A 76 -15.67 -21.76 7.23
C ILE A 76 -16.99 -22.52 6.96
N PRO A 77 -17.09 -23.28 5.86
CA PRO A 77 -18.26 -24.08 5.57
C PRO A 77 -18.58 -25.06 6.72
N GLY A 78 -19.86 -25.30 6.97
CA GLY A 78 -20.34 -26.19 8.03
C GLY A 78 -21.31 -25.51 8.99
N LEU A 79 -21.69 -26.24 10.03
CA LEU A 79 -22.69 -25.80 11.03
C LEU A 79 -22.16 -24.77 12.03
N GLY A 80 -20.84 -24.70 12.20
CA GLY A 80 -20.21 -23.75 13.12
C GLY A 80 -20.16 -22.33 12.54
N MET A 81 -19.83 -21.35 13.39
CA MET A 81 -19.70 -19.93 13.03
C MET A 81 -18.23 -19.48 13.04
N ARG A 82 -17.30 -20.39 12.72
CA ARG A 82 -15.88 -20.05 12.64
C ARG A 82 -15.59 -19.28 11.36
N LEU A 83 -14.70 -18.32 11.49
CA LEU A 83 -14.19 -17.53 10.38
C LEU A 83 -12.74 -17.92 10.10
N ASP A 84 -12.34 -17.77 8.86
CA ASP A 84 -10.97 -17.93 8.40
C ASP A 84 -10.63 -16.85 7.39
N GLN A 85 -9.36 -16.61 7.20
CA GLN A 85 -8.90 -15.64 6.23
C GLN A 85 -8.69 -16.35 4.88
N THR A 86 -9.34 -15.83 3.86
CA THR A 86 -9.29 -16.37 2.49
C THR A 86 -8.64 -15.35 1.57
N ASP A 87 -7.68 -15.79 0.79
CA ASP A 87 -7.01 -14.97 -0.22
C ASP A 87 -7.55 -15.26 -1.61
N LEU A 88 -7.89 -14.19 -2.35
CA LEU A 88 -8.15 -14.23 -3.78
C LEU A 88 -6.95 -13.58 -4.47
N ASP A 89 -6.18 -14.37 -5.20
CA ASP A 89 -4.92 -13.94 -5.79
C ASP A 89 -4.96 -13.97 -7.32
N LEU A 90 -4.65 -12.84 -7.93
CA LEU A 90 -4.43 -12.71 -9.36
C LEU A 90 -2.96 -12.35 -9.60
N GLN A 91 -2.19 -13.31 -10.05
CA GLN A 91 -0.80 -13.08 -10.46
C GLN A 91 -0.73 -12.91 -11.97
N TYR A 92 -0.19 -11.79 -12.44
CA TYR A 92 -0.11 -11.47 -13.86
C TYR A 92 0.75 -12.46 -14.63
N LYS A 93 1.91 -12.83 -14.10
CA LYS A 93 2.80 -13.84 -14.72
C LYS A 93 2.14 -15.19 -14.92
N THR A 94 1.28 -15.60 -13.99
CA THR A 94 0.56 -16.88 -14.09
C THR A 94 -0.62 -16.78 -15.05
N LYS A 95 -1.28 -15.62 -15.07
CA LYS A 95 -2.46 -15.39 -15.92
C LYS A 95 -2.10 -15.09 -17.37
N PHE A 96 -1.02 -14.35 -17.58
CA PHE A 96 -0.52 -13.92 -18.88
C PHE A 96 0.88 -14.47 -19.09
N SER A 97 1.19 -14.96 -20.27
CA SER A 97 2.54 -15.46 -20.57
C SER A 97 3.58 -14.34 -20.44
N GLU A 98 4.78 -14.67 -19.98
CA GLU A 98 5.86 -13.68 -19.81
C GLU A 98 6.17 -12.92 -21.13
N ASP A 99 6.03 -13.58 -22.26
CA ASP A 99 6.23 -13.01 -23.60
C ASP A 99 5.22 -11.91 -23.97
N SER A 100 4.16 -11.74 -23.22
CA SER A 100 3.11 -10.75 -23.46
C SER A 100 3.22 -9.47 -22.62
N LEU A 101 4.10 -9.45 -21.64
CA LEU A 101 4.27 -8.31 -20.73
C LEU A 101 5.54 -7.52 -21.13
N PRO A 102 5.40 -6.42 -21.87
CA PRO A 102 6.55 -5.58 -22.25
C PRO A 102 7.15 -4.90 -21.01
N ASP A 103 8.45 -4.67 -21.03
CA ASP A 103 9.10 -3.83 -20.02
C ASP A 103 8.52 -2.39 -20.05
N ALA A 104 8.54 -1.73 -18.90
CA ALA A 104 8.02 -0.38 -18.77
C ALA A 104 8.66 0.62 -19.75
N TYR A 105 9.95 0.50 -20.00
CA TYR A 105 10.66 1.34 -20.95
C TYR A 105 10.29 1.03 -22.41
N GLU A 106 10.10 -0.22 -22.78
CA GLU A 106 9.62 -0.61 -24.11
C GLU A 106 8.27 0.03 -24.40
N ARG A 107 7.36 -0.05 -23.46
CA ARG A 107 6.04 0.57 -23.57
C ARG A 107 6.13 2.07 -23.69
N LEU A 108 6.94 2.72 -22.85
CA LEU A 108 7.11 4.17 -22.86
C LEU A 108 7.68 4.67 -24.18
N ILE A 109 8.70 4.00 -24.72
CA ILE A 109 9.31 4.34 -26.01
C ILE A 109 8.31 4.16 -27.16
N LEU A 110 7.56 3.07 -27.15
CA LEU A 110 6.52 2.82 -28.14
C LEU A 110 5.46 3.93 -28.13
N ASP A 111 4.99 4.32 -26.96
CA ASP A 111 3.99 5.39 -26.79
C ASP A 111 4.54 6.74 -27.30
N VAL A 112 5.82 7.03 -27.09
CA VAL A 112 6.49 8.22 -27.67
C VAL A 112 6.48 8.18 -29.19
N VAL A 113 6.89 7.05 -29.79
CA VAL A 113 6.93 6.90 -31.26
C VAL A 113 5.54 7.01 -31.87
N GLN A 114 4.54 6.47 -31.21
CA GLN A 114 3.13 6.54 -31.64
C GLN A 114 2.46 7.90 -31.36
N GLY A 115 3.10 8.75 -30.56
CA GLY A 115 2.53 10.03 -30.12
C GLY A 115 1.42 9.88 -29.10
N ASP A 116 1.33 8.72 -28.43
CA ASP A 116 0.34 8.45 -27.39
C ASP A 116 0.77 9.05 -26.05
N LYS A 117 0.03 10.05 -25.59
CA LYS A 117 0.35 10.78 -24.36
C LYS A 117 -0.41 10.29 -23.12
N ARG A 118 -1.26 9.28 -23.24
CA ARG A 118 -2.18 8.85 -22.16
C ARG A 118 -1.47 8.41 -20.88
N LEU A 119 -0.28 7.83 -20.99
CA LEU A 119 0.47 7.30 -19.84
C LEU A 119 1.59 8.24 -19.38
N PHE A 120 1.70 9.44 -19.97
CA PHE A 120 2.67 10.44 -19.55
C PHE A 120 2.07 11.41 -18.55
N ILE A 121 2.87 11.79 -17.55
CA ILE A 121 2.50 12.82 -16.58
C ILE A 121 2.34 14.15 -17.32
N ARG A 122 1.25 14.86 -17.04
CA ARG A 122 0.99 16.19 -17.56
C ARG A 122 1.79 17.24 -16.80
N ASN A 123 2.09 18.36 -17.44
CA ASN A 123 2.85 19.44 -16.80
C ASN A 123 2.11 20.02 -15.60
N ASP A 124 0.80 20.21 -15.70
CA ASP A 124 -0.03 20.72 -14.59
C ASP A 124 -0.06 19.75 -13.40
N GLU A 125 -0.12 18.45 -13.65
CA GLU A 125 -0.04 17.42 -12.61
C GLU A 125 1.32 17.46 -11.88
N LEU A 126 2.41 17.61 -12.65
CA LEU A 126 3.75 17.72 -12.10
C LEU A 126 3.93 18.98 -11.26
N GLU A 127 3.41 20.13 -11.73
CA GLU A 127 3.45 21.38 -11.00
C GLU A 127 2.68 21.29 -9.65
N GLU A 128 1.48 20.72 -9.68
CA GLU A 128 0.69 20.53 -8.45
C GLU A 128 1.39 19.58 -7.47
N ALA A 129 2.04 18.52 -7.97
CA ALA A 129 2.81 17.62 -7.12
C ALA A 129 3.97 18.37 -6.42
N TRP A 130 4.71 19.22 -7.15
CA TRP A 130 5.77 20.02 -6.55
C TRP A 130 5.24 21.07 -5.57
N LYS A 131 4.14 21.73 -5.85
CA LYS A 131 3.48 22.62 -4.89
C LYS A 131 3.15 21.96 -3.57
N LEU A 132 2.79 20.66 -3.62
CA LEU A 132 2.49 19.89 -2.43
C LEU A 132 3.74 19.53 -1.62
N PHE A 133 4.81 19.11 -2.30
CA PHE A 133 5.98 18.55 -1.62
C PHE A 133 7.10 19.55 -1.35
N THR A 134 7.24 20.61 -2.15
CA THR A 134 8.29 21.61 -1.95
C THR A 134 8.27 22.25 -0.56
N PRO A 135 7.12 22.71 -0.02
CA PRO A 135 7.09 23.29 1.32
C PRO A 135 7.53 22.32 2.41
N LEU A 136 7.25 21.01 2.24
CA LEU A 136 7.69 19.98 3.17
C LEU A 136 9.22 19.82 3.13
N LEU A 137 9.81 19.84 1.94
CA LEU A 137 11.26 19.74 1.79
C LEU A 137 11.99 20.95 2.36
N GLU A 138 11.47 22.15 2.10
CA GLU A 138 11.97 23.41 2.66
C GLU A 138 11.92 23.39 4.19
N THR A 139 10.81 22.95 4.79
CA THR A 139 10.70 22.82 6.24
C THR A 139 11.73 21.87 6.82
N ILE A 140 11.98 20.73 6.17
CA ILE A 140 13.00 19.74 6.60
C ILE A 140 14.40 20.35 6.56
N GLU A 141 14.72 21.16 5.55
CA GLU A 141 16.00 21.86 5.42
C GLU A 141 16.15 22.98 6.44
N ASP A 142 15.16 23.86 6.55
CA ASP A 142 15.18 25.03 7.43
C ASP A 142 15.26 24.62 8.91
N ASP A 143 14.50 23.61 9.31
CA ASP A 143 14.51 23.08 10.68
C ASP A 143 15.71 22.16 10.97
N GLN A 144 16.55 21.88 9.97
CA GLN A 144 17.69 20.98 10.08
C GLN A 144 17.29 19.64 10.73
N MET A 145 16.17 19.08 10.33
CA MET A 145 15.63 17.85 10.91
C MET A 145 16.61 16.69 10.70
N ALA A 146 17.14 16.15 11.80
CA ALA A 146 18.03 14.99 11.74
C ALA A 146 17.26 13.75 11.29
N PRO A 147 17.73 13.02 10.26
CA PRO A 147 17.10 11.78 9.84
C PRO A 147 17.30 10.68 10.88
N GLU A 148 16.28 9.87 11.09
CA GLU A 148 16.43 8.64 11.85
C GLU A 148 17.24 7.61 11.07
N LEU A 149 18.24 7.03 11.73
CA LEU A 149 19.06 5.98 11.16
C LEU A 149 18.35 4.62 11.25
N TYR A 150 18.53 3.79 10.24
CA TYR A 150 18.04 2.41 10.26
C TYR A 150 19.06 1.46 9.61
N PRO A 151 19.15 0.20 10.09
CA PRO A 151 20.08 -0.78 9.53
C PRO A 151 19.73 -1.15 8.08
N TYR A 152 20.74 -1.42 7.28
CA TYR A 152 20.58 -1.98 5.94
C TYR A 152 19.77 -3.27 6.00
N GLY A 153 18.76 -3.41 5.13
CA GLY A 153 17.89 -4.58 5.08
C GLY A 153 16.81 -4.63 6.16
N SER A 154 16.65 -3.57 6.95
CA SER A 154 15.58 -3.47 7.95
C SER A 154 14.26 -2.97 7.33
N ARG A 155 13.22 -2.94 8.13
CA ARG A 155 11.90 -2.39 7.74
C ARG A 155 11.83 -0.86 7.78
N GLY A 156 12.95 -0.18 7.97
CA GLY A 156 13.03 1.27 8.09
C GLY A 156 13.10 1.76 9.54
N PRO A 157 13.05 3.08 9.75
CA PRO A 157 13.19 3.69 11.05
C PRO A 157 11.98 3.44 11.97
N ILE A 158 12.22 3.48 13.28
CA ILE A 158 11.18 3.24 14.29
C ILE A 158 10.05 4.27 14.17
N GLY A 159 10.37 5.53 13.86
CA GLY A 159 9.36 6.59 13.66
C GLY A 159 8.34 6.26 12.58
N ALA A 160 8.75 5.56 11.51
CA ALA A 160 7.82 5.10 10.47
C ALA A 160 6.80 4.09 11.02
N HIS A 161 7.23 3.19 11.91
CA HIS A 161 6.34 2.21 12.56
C HIS A 161 5.39 2.88 13.55
N TYR A 162 5.87 3.86 14.31
CA TYR A 162 5.01 4.65 15.20
C TYR A 162 3.96 5.44 14.42
N LEU A 163 4.35 6.03 13.27
CA LEU A 163 3.40 6.72 12.40
C LEU A 163 2.27 5.79 11.94
N ALA A 164 2.60 4.59 11.47
CA ALA A 164 1.62 3.61 11.04
C ALA A 164 0.71 3.16 12.19
N SER A 165 1.30 2.84 13.33
CA SER A 165 0.60 2.43 14.54
C SER A 165 -0.42 3.46 15.03
N ARG A 166 -0.12 4.74 14.86
CA ARG A 166 -1.02 5.85 15.21
C ARG A 166 -2.33 5.81 14.44
N TYR A 167 -2.32 5.23 13.26
CA TYR A 167 -3.49 5.08 12.38
C TYR A 167 -4.01 3.62 12.32
N ASP A 168 -3.59 2.80 13.28
CA ASP A 168 -3.97 1.38 13.35
C ASP A 168 -3.60 0.59 12.07
N VAL A 169 -2.52 1.01 11.40
CA VAL A 169 -1.96 0.36 10.23
C VAL A 169 -0.70 -0.40 10.61
N ARG A 170 -0.61 -1.65 10.18
CA ARG A 170 0.59 -2.47 10.34
C ARG A 170 1.37 -2.48 9.03
N TRP A 171 2.52 -1.79 9.02
CA TRP A 171 3.48 -1.98 7.94
C TRP A 171 4.04 -3.39 7.99
N GLY A 172 3.92 -4.07 6.94
CA GLY A 172 4.74 -5.22 6.80
C GLY A 172 4.09 -6.52 6.47
N ASP A 173 4.98 -7.43 6.27
CA ASP A 173 4.76 -8.78 5.85
C ASP A 173 3.97 -9.52 6.91
N THR A 174 2.71 -9.56 6.71
CA THR A 174 1.89 -10.55 7.39
C THR A 174 2.00 -11.89 6.68
N TYR A 175 2.87 -11.96 5.64
CA TYR A 175 2.92 -13.14 4.79
C TYR A 175 4.36 -13.48 4.39
N ASN A 176 4.81 -14.58 4.94
CA ASN A 176 5.78 -15.47 4.35
C ASN A 176 5.04 -16.45 3.45
#